data_4963a69542c1ac5cb8b8778ccead49ff
#
_entry.id   4963a69542c1ac5cb8b8778ccead49ff
#
_cell.length_a   1.000
_cell.length_b   1.000
_cell.length_c   1.000
_cell.angle_alpha   90.00
_cell.angle_beta   90.00
_cell.angle_gamma   90.00
#
_symmetry.space_group_name_H-M   'P 1'
#
loop_
_entity.id
_entity.type
_entity.pdbx_description
1 polymer ?
#
loop_
_entity_poly.entity_id
_entity_poly.type
_entity_poly.pdbx_seq_one_letter_code
_entity_poly.pdbx_strand_id
1 'polypeptide(L)'
;ESAMRNLSHIGPMTRSVADAALMLNVLAEPDYRDPTALPYQAIDFTKGLDDGIAGLKIAFSPDLGYANVDPEVAGIVAEAVTAFTELGATVERRDPGFDNPKAAFRTLWWAGAAGAFAHMPDAQKAKLEPELAQIVAEGQELSAMDYMRALEGRTDLCMRLRAFFQDVDLL
;
A
#
# COMPACT_ATOMS: atom_id res chain seq x y z
N GLU A 1 -16.82 -1.90 -6.70
CA GLU A 1 -15.75 -0.95 -6.32
C GLU A 1 -15.54 -0.98 -4.79
N SER A 2 -14.29 -0.98 -4.34
CA SER A 2 -14.00 -0.77 -2.92
C SER A 2 -14.38 0.65 -2.51
N ALA A 3 -15.06 0.81 -1.37
CA ALA A 3 -15.34 2.13 -0.81
C ALA A 3 -14.06 2.93 -0.52
N MET A 4 -12.96 2.21 -0.27
CA MET A 4 -11.61 2.78 -0.08
C MET A 4 -10.91 3.08 -1.40
N ARG A 5 -11.57 2.84 -2.54
CA ARG A 5 -11.02 3.04 -3.90
C ARG A 5 -9.59 2.47 -4.01
N ASN A 6 -8.68 3.25 -4.53
CA ASN A 6 -7.28 2.85 -4.72
C ASN A 6 -6.36 3.07 -3.49
N LEU A 7 -6.93 3.12 -2.28
CA LEU A 7 -6.16 3.03 -1.02
C LEU A 7 -5.99 1.60 -0.55
N SER A 8 -6.87 0.70 -0.99
CA SER A 8 -6.80 -0.72 -0.63
C SER A 8 -6.56 -1.57 -1.87
N HIS A 9 -5.65 -2.52 -1.76
CA HIS A 9 -5.35 -3.48 -2.80
C HIS A 9 -5.51 -4.88 -2.24
N ILE A 10 -6.28 -5.71 -2.95
CA ILE A 10 -6.45 -7.12 -2.59
C ILE A 10 -5.42 -7.91 -3.39
N GLY A 11 -4.62 -8.67 -2.68
CA GLY A 11 -3.60 -9.53 -3.27
C GLY A 11 -3.75 -10.99 -2.85
N PRO A 12 -2.97 -11.90 -3.43
CA PRO A 12 -2.99 -13.31 -3.08
C PRO A 12 -2.47 -13.54 -1.65
N MET A 13 -3.13 -14.45 -0.92
CA MET A 13 -2.65 -15.01 0.35
C MET A 13 -2.40 -16.49 0.16
N THR A 14 -1.15 -16.89 0.09
CA THR A 14 -0.71 -18.23 -0.26
C THR A 14 0.40 -18.71 0.67
N ARG A 15 0.70 -20.01 0.59
CA ARG A 15 1.82 -20.60 1.37
C ARG A 15 3.13 -20.64 0.59
N SER A 16 3.11 -20.36 -0.71
CA SER A 16 4.31 -20.29 -1.53
C SER A 16 4.26 -19.08 -2.47
N VAL A 17 5.44 -18.60 -2.87
CA VAL A 17 5.57 -17.52 -3.86
C VAL A 17 5.05 -17.98 -5.23
N ALA A 18 5.27 -19.24 -5.59
CA ALA A 18 4.78 -19.82 -6.84
C ALA A 18 3.23 -19.78 -6.93
N ASP A 19 2.52 -20.12 -5.85
CA ASP A 19 1.07 -20.01 -5.80
C ASP A 19 0.59 -18.55 -5.88
N ALA A 20 1.33 -17.62 -5.25
CA ALA A 20 1.03 -16.19 -5.36
C ALA A 20 1.17 -15.71 -6.81
N ALA A 21 2.21 -16.14 -7.51
CA ALA A 21 2.45 -15.82 -8.91
C ALA A 21 1.34 -16.37 -9.82
N LEU A 22 0.91 -17.62 -9.59
CA LEU A 22 -0.23 -18.22 -10.30
C LEU A 22 -1.52 -17.43 -10.10
N MET A 23 -1.81 -17.02 -8.86
CA MET A 23 -2.97 -16.19 -8.56
C MET A 23 -2.86 -14.81 -9.21
N LEU A 24 -1.67 -14.20 -9.22
CA LEU A 24 -1.46 -12.91 -9.88
C LEU A 24 -1.70 -12.97 -11.38
N ASN A 25 -1.36 -14.06 -12.05
CA ASN A 25 -1.67 -14.24 -13.47
C ASN A 25 -3.19 -14.11 -13.76
N VAL A 26 -4.03 -14.52 -12.82
CA VAL A 26 -5.49 -14.39 -12.95
C VAL A 26 -5.97 -13.01 -12.48
N LEU A 27 -5.46 -12.51 -11.35
CA LEU A 27 -5.91 -11.25 -10.76
C LEU A 27 -5.50 -10.01 -11.58
N ALA A 28 -4.41 -10.11 -12.34
CA ALA A 28 -3.91 -9.03 -13.19
C ALA A 28 -4.58 -8.97 -14.58
N GLU A 29 -5.47 -9.93 -14.91
CA GLU A 29 -6.23 -9.88 -16.14
C GLU A 29 -7.14 -8.65 -16.18
N PRO A 30 -7.31 -8.02 -17.36
CA PRO A 30 -8.11 -6.81 -17.47
C PRO A 30 -9.60 -7.09 -17.22
N ASP A 31 -10.22 -6.24 -16.41
CA ASP A 31 -11.68 -6.26 -16.21
C ASP A 31 -12.25 -4.87 -16.49
N TYR A 32 -13.14 -4.77 -17.50
CA TYR A 32 -13.78 -3.51 -17.90
C TYR A 32 -14.64 -2.87 -16.77
N ARG A 33 -14.96 -3.61 -15.72
CA ARG A 33 -15.70 -3.11 -14.55
C ARG A 33 -14.83 -2.33 -13.59
N ASP A 34 -13.50 -2.43 -13.73
CA ASP A 34 -12.56 -1.67 -12.92
C ASP A 34 -11.99 -0.47 -13.71
N PRO A 35 -12.53 0.74 -13.50
CA PRO A 35 -12.05 1.94 -14.16
C PRO A 35 -10.68 2.41 -13.66
N THR A 36 -10.15 1.79 -12.59
CA THR A 36 -8.86 2.13 -11.99
C THR A 36 -7.77 1.13 -12.33
N ALA A 37 -8.08 0.09 -13.11
CA ALA A 37 -7.11 -0.90 -13.55
C ALA A 37 -5.93 -0.24 -14.29
N LEU A 38 -4.74 -0.71 -14.00
CA LEU A 38 -3.54 -0.31 -14.74
C LEU A 38 -3.62 -0.80 -16.19
N PRO A 39 -2.91 -0.15 -17.14
CA PRO A 39 -2.79 -0.68 -18.49
C PRO A 39 -2.30 -2.13 -18.47
N TYR A 40 -3.04 -3.00 -19.16
CA TYR A 40 -2.69 -4.41 -19.20
C TYR A 40 -1.31 -4.64 -19.80
N GLN A 41 -0.55 -5.46 -19.12
CA GLN A 41 0.72 -5.99 -19.59
C GLN A 41 0.64 -7.51 -19.54
N ALA A 42 0.97 -8.18 -20.65
CA ALA A 42 1.00 -9.65 -20.72
C ALA A 42 2.23 -10.19 -19.96
N ILE A 43 2.19 -10.13 -18.64
CA ILE A 43 3.24 -10.62 -17.75
C ILE A 43 2.83 -12.00 -17.27
N ASP A 44 3.75 -12.97 -17.34
CA ASP A 44 3.64 -14.25 -16.66
C ASP A 44 4.46 -14.19 -15.38
N PHE A 45 3.78 -13.97 -14.25
CA PHE A 45 4.40 -13.83 -12.94
C PHE A 45 5.09 -15.09 -12.43
N THR A 46 4.86 -16.25 -13.06
CA THR A 46 5.57 -17.49 -12.71
C THR A 46 6.97 -17.56 -13.29
N LYS A 47 7.32 -16.69 -14.23
CA LYS A 47 8.66 -16.63 -14.82
C LYS A 47 9.61 -15.83 -13.95
N GLY A 48 10.85 -16.27 -13.89
CA GLY A 48 11.92 -15.57 -13.19
C GLY A 48 11.92 -15.75 -11.67
N LEU A 49 11.09 -16.62 -11.10
CA LEU A 49 11.03 -16.82 -9.64
C LEU A 49 12.36 -17.35 -9.06
N ASP A 50 13.14 -18.05 -9.87
CA ASP A 50 14.42 -18.64 -9.47
C ASP A 50 15.65 -17.88 -10.01
N ASP A 51 15.44 -16.73 -10.68
CA ASP A 51 16.54 -15.96 -11.31
C ASP A 51 17.43 -15.23 -10.28
N GLY A 52 16.99 -15.17 -9.03
CA GLY A 52 17.67 -14.45 -7.95
C GLY A 52 17.47 -12.93 -8.03
N ILE A 53 18.27 -12.21 -7.24
CA ILE A 53 18.17 -10.74 -7.09
C ILE A 53 19.50 -10.02 -7.33
N ALA A 54 20.48 -10.72 -7.89
CA ALA A 54 21.79 -10.14 -8.15
C ALA A 54 21.69 -8.91 -9.07
N GLY A 55 22.29 -7.80 -8.63
CA GLY A 55 22.28 -6.54 -9.37
C GLY A 55 21.08 -5.62 -9.08
N LEU A 56 20.08 -6.06 -8.36
CA LEU A 56 19.01 -5.16 -7.91
C LEU A 56 19.57 -4.08 -6.96
N LYS A 57 19.01 -2.88 -7.08
CA LYS A 57 19.28 -1.75 -6.19
C LYS A 57 18.16 -1.63 -5.18
N ILE A 58 18.46 -1.83 -3.92
CA ILE A 58 17.49 -1.83 -2.82
C ILE A 58 17.80 -0.66 -1.90
N ALA A 59 16.82 0.20 -1.68
CA ALA A 59 16.90 1.19 -0.61
C ALA A 59 16.35 0.57 0.68
N PHE A 60 17.13 0.67 1.76
CA PHE A 60 16.66 0.28 3.08
C PHE A 60 16.39 1.52 3.93
N SER A 61 15.13 1.71 4.29
CA SER A 61 14.71 2.74 5.24
C SER A 61 14.14 2.06 6.48
N PRO A 62 14.78 2.18 7.65
CA PRO A 62 14.35 1.50 8.88
C PRO A 62 13.02 2.05 9.43
N ASP A 63 12.69 3.31 9.13
CA ASP A 63 11.57 4.02 9.73
C ASP A 63 10.87 5.02 8.78
N LEU A 64 11.20 5.00 7.49
CA LEU A 64 10.74 5.95 6.46
C LEU A 64 11.00 7.42 6.80
N GLY A 65 11.90 7.67 7.79
CA GLY A 65 12.22 9.00 8.29
C GLY A 65 11.20 9.58 9.28
N TYR A 66 10.14 8.85 9.63
CA TYR A 66 9.09 9.36 10.54
C TYR A 66 8.42 8.31 11.43
N ALA A 67 8.57 7.02 11.15
CA ALA A 67 7.87 5.98 11.88
C ALA A 67 8.60 5.62 13.19
N ASN A 68 7.85 5.45 14.27
CA ASN A 68 8.38 4.87 15.49
C ASN A 68 8.25 3.34 15.39
N VAL A 69 9.34 2.68 15.04
CA VAL A 69 9.40 1.23 14.84
C VAL A 69 9.83 0.56 16.14
N ASP A 70 9.17 -0.53 16.51
CA ASP A 70 9.57 -1.36 17.64
C ASP A 70 11.02 -1.83 17.47
N PRO A 71 11.90 -1.70 18.49
CA PRO A 71 13.31 -2.06 18.38
C PRO A 71 13.56 -3.53 18.01
N GLU A 72 12.73 -4.46 18.46
CA GLU A 72 12.83 -5.87 18.11
C GLU A 72 12.54 -6.06 16.61
N VAL A 73 11.46 -5.44 16.11
CA VAL A 73 11.11 -5.46 14.68
C VAL A 73 12.21 -4.83 13.83
N ALA A 74 12.72 -3.66 14.25
CA ALA A 74 13.82 -2.97 13.55
C ALA A 74 15.07 -3.85 13.47
N GLY A 75 15.41 -4.57 14.55
CA GLY A 75 16.54 -5.50 14.58
C GLY A 75 16.35 -6.67 13.62
N ILE A 76 15.19 -7.33 13.64
CA ILE A 76 14.87 -8.47 12.76
C ILE A 76 14.91 -8.05 11.29
N VAL A 77 14.34 -6.89 10.95
CA VAL A 77 14.34 -6.40 9.56
C VAL A 77 15.74 -6.02 9.11
N ALA A 78 16.53 -5.36 9.96
CA ALA A 78 17.92 -4.99 9.63
C ALA A 78 18.80 -6.23 9.39
N GLU A 79 18.60 -7.30 10.16
CA GLU A 79 19.27 -8.58 9.96
C GLU A 79 18.84 -9.23 8.63
N ALA A 80 17.54 -9.25 8.33
CA ALA A 80 17.02 -9.79 7.08
C ALA A 80 17.54 -9.04 5.84
N VAL A 81 17.78 -7.75 5.94
CA VAL A 81 18.34 -6.91 4.86
C VAL A 81 19.76 -7.37 4.47
N THR A 82 20.55 -7.92 5.40
CA THR A 82 21.90 -8.43 5.08
C THR A 82 21.85 -9.57 4.07
N ALA A 83 20.80 -10.42 4.13
CA ALA A 83 20.64 -11.51 3.19
C ALA A 83 20.50 -11.05 1.74
N PHE A 84 19.91 -9.89 1.49
CA PHE A 84 19.82 -9.35 0.12
C PHE A 84 21.21 -9.00 -0.45
N THR A 85 22.11 -8.50 0.39
CA THR A 85 23.50 -8.23 -0.03
C THR A 85 24.24 -9.54 -0.32
N GLU A 86 24.05 -10.57 0.51
CA GLU A 86 24.63 -11.90 0.30
C GLU A 86 24.12 -12.57 -0.99
N LEU A 87 22.86 -12.26 -1.38
CA LEU A 87 22.27 -12.72 -2.64
C LEU A 87 22.66 -11.86 -3.86
N GLY A 88 23.53 -10.86 -3.68
CA GLY A 88 24.10 -10.07 -4.76
C GLY A 88 23.38 -8.80 -5.12
N ALA A 89 22.40 -8.36 -4.31
CA ALA A 89 21.79 -7.05 -4.47
C ALA A 89 22.69 -5.95 -3.88
N THR A 90 22.57 -4.73 -4.41
CA THR A 90 23.17 -3.54 -3.82
C THR A 90 22.18 -2.91 -2.87
N VAL A 91 22.48 -2.89 -1.58
CA VAL A 91 21.61 -2.28 -0.57
C VAL A 91 22.24 -0.97 -0.09
N GLU A 92 21.47 0.11 -0.13
CA GLU A 92 21.85 1.41 0.44
C GLU A 92 20.85 1.84 1.51
N ARG A 93 21.35 2.47 2.60
CA ARG A 93 20.47 3.11 3.58
C ARG A 93 20.01 4.44 3.02
N ARG A 94 18.70 4.54 2.71
CA ARG A 94 18.12 5.72 2.09
C ARG A 94 16.63 5.82 2.40
N ASP A 95 16.24 6.96 2.98
CA ASP A 95 14.84 7.28 3.20
C ASP A 95 14.21 7.83 1.93
N PRO A 96 12.91 7.53 1.68
CA PRO A 96 12.21 8.00 0.48
C PRO A 96 11.91 9.51 0.49
N GLY A 97 12.13 10.20 1.61
CA GLY A 97 12.09 11.66 1.70
C GLY A 97 10.70 12.29 1.64
N PHE A 98 9.68 11.61 2.13
CA PHE A 98 8.34 12.17 2.28
C PHE A 98 7.95 12.30 3.76
N ASP A 99 7.08 13.26 4.04
CA ASP A 99 6.51 13.44 5.37
C ASP A 99 5.46 12.36 5.67
N ASN A 100 5.16 12.16 6.96
CA ASN A 100 4.17 11.19 7.41
C ASN A 100 2.79 11.41 6.73
N PRO A 101 2.33 10.51 5.85
CA PRO A 101 1.11 10.68 5.09
C PRO A 101 -0.17 10.36 5.88
N LYS A 102 -0.06 10.09 7.19
CA LYS A 102 -1.15 9.62 8.05
C LYS A 102 -2.39 10.51 7.97
N ALA A 103 -2.24 11.83 7.90
CA ALA A 103 -3.37 12.75 7.86
C ALA A 103 -4.18 12.57 6.55
N ALA A 104 -3.52 12.54 5.40
CA ALA A 104 -4.18 12.32 4.12
C ALA A 104 -4.81 10.92 4.04
N PHE A 105 -4.07 9.90 4.48
CA PHE A 105 -4.58 8.53 4.53
C PHE A 105 -5.84 8.45 5.39
N ARG A 106 -5.81 9.00 6.61
CA ARG A 106 -6.95 9.00 7.52
C ARG A 106 -8.18 9.64 6.89
N THR A 107 -8.04 10.83 6.34
CA THR A 107 -9.16 11.54 5.71
C THR A 107 -9.78 10.72 4.57
N LEU A 108 -8.97 10.15 3.68
CA LEU A 108 -9.46 9.35 2.56
C LEU A 108 -10.12 8.05 3.03
N TRP A 109 -9.53 7.39 4.02
CA TRP A 109 -10.06 6.14 4.57
C TRP A 109 -11.37 6.36 5.32
N TRP A 110 -11.45 7.39 6.18
CA TRP A 110 -12.66 7.73 6.93
C TRP A 110 -13.80 8.14 6.00
N ALA A 111 -13.54 8.94 4.98
CA ALA A 111 -14.51 9.28 3.95
C ALA A 111 -15.02 8.03 3.21
N GLY A 112 -14.13 7.11 2.86
CA GLY A 112 -14.48 5.83 2.25
C GLY A 112 -15.36 4.97 3.14
N ALA A 113 -15.02 4.86 4.44
CA ALA A 113 -15.82 4.15 5.43
C ALA A 113 -17.20 4.77 5.58
N ALA A 114 -17.30 6.10 5.75
CA ALA A 114 -18.56 6.80 5.81
C ALA A 114 -19.44 6.53 4.58
N GLY A 115 -18.86 6.56 3.40
CA GLY A 115 -19.55 6.24 2.14
C GLY A 115 -20.06 4.80 2.07
N ALA A 116 -19.23 3.83 2.51
CA ALA A 116 -19.60 2.41 2.52
C ALA A 116 -20.83 2.12 3.40
N PHE A 117 -20.93 2.83 4.54
CA PHE A 117 -22.01 2.62 5.51
C PHE A 117 -23.13 3.68 5.42
N ALA A 118 -23.09 4.59 4.43
CA ALA A 118 -24.06 5.69 4.28
C ALA A 118 -25.51 5.19 4.25
N HIS A 119 -25.76 4.11 3.51
CA HIS A 119 -27.10 3.54 3.30
C HIS A 119 -27.48 2.43 4.29
N MET A 120 -26.62 2.14 5.27
CA MET A 120 -26.91 1.11 6.26
C MET A 120 -27.98 1.59 7.23
N PRO A 121 -29.04 0.76 7.49
CA PRO A 121 -30.07 1.09 8.48
C PRO A 121 -29.48 1.26 9.89
N ASP A 122 -30.02 2.18 10.69
CA ASP A 122 -29.51 2.51 12.02
C ASP A 122 -29.44 1.30 12.96
N ALA A 123 -30.43 0.39 12.87
CA ALA A 123 -30.42 -0.87 13.63
C ALA A 123 -29.24 -1.79 13.30
N GLN A 124 -28.65 -1.65 12.11
CA GLN A 124 -27.43 -2.37 11.72
C GLN A 124 -26.18 -1.57 12.09
N LYS A 125 -26.21 -0.24 11.94
CA LYS A 125 -25.09 0.62 12.39
C LYS A 125 -24.82 0.44 13.88
N ALA A 126 -25.87 0.27 14.70
CA ALA A 126 -25.75 0.02 16.12
C ALA A 126 -25.03 -1.30 16.48
N LYS A 127 -24.78 -2.18 15.51
CA LYS A 127 -24.06 -3.45 15.69
C LYS A 127 -22.62 -3.37 15.23
N LEU A 128 -22.17 -2.24 14.69
CA LEU A 128 -20.77 -2.03 14.32
C LEU A 128 -19.89 -2.04 15.57
N GLU A 129 -18.67 -2.52 15.41
CA GLU A 129 -17.67 -2.37 16.46
C GLU A 129 -17.48 -0.88 16.79
N PRO A 130 -17.26 -0.53 18.08
CA PRO A 130 -17.17 0.86 18.53
C PRO A 130 -16.15 1.68 17.73
N GLU A 131 -14.98 1.13 17.42
CA GLU A 131 -13.94 1.80 16.64
C GLU A 131 -14.40 2.09 15.21
N LEU A 132 -15.04 1.11 14.54
CA LEU A 132 -15.56 1.29 13.20
C LEU A 132 -16.72 2.31 13.18
N ALA A 133 -17.59 2.27 14.18
CA ALA A 133 -18.67 3.24 14.32
C ALA A 133 -18.13 4.67 14.47
N GLN A 134 -17.05 4.84 15.25
CA GLN A 134 -16.37 6.11 15.40
C GLN A 134 -15.76 6.59 14.07
N ILE A 135 -15.06 5.72 13.35
CA ILE A 135 -14.47 6.02 12.02
C ILE A 135 -15.56 6.49 11.05
N VAL A 136 -16.71 5.81 11.02
CA VAL A 136 -17.83 6.19 10.17
C VAL A 136 -18.39 7.55 10.56
N ALA A 137 -18.57 7.82 11.85
CA ALA A 137 -19.07 9.11 12.34
C ALA A 137 -18.09 10.25 12.00
N GLU A 138 -16.81 10.09 12.30
CA GLU A 138 -15.79 11.09 11.95
C GLU A 138 -15.69 11.30 10.44
N GLY A 139 -15.88 10.25 9.64
CA GLY A 139 -15.88 10.35 8.18
C GLY A 139 -17.08 11.15 7.63
N GLN A 140 -18.22 11.14 8.31
CA GLN A 140 -19.41 11.94 7.94
C GLN A 140 -19.23 13.44 8.19
N GLU A 141 -18.35 13.83 9.11
CA GLU A 141 -18.05 15.23 9.42
C GLU A 141 -17.05 15.87 8.44
N LEU A 142 -16.40 15.07 7.58
CA LEU A 142 -15.41 15.56 6.62
C LEU A 142 -16.07 16.40 5.53
N SER A 143 -15.49 17.56 5.27
CA SER A 143 -15.92 18.42 4.15
C SER A 143 -15.34 17.92 2.82
N ALA A 144 -15.95 18.32 1.71
CA ALA A 144 -15.39 18.09 0.38
C ALA A 144 -13.99 18.72 0.23
N MET A 145 -13.72 19.85 0.92
CA MET A 145 -12.40 20.48 0.88
C MET A 145 -11.34 19.69 1.64
N ASP A 146 -11.71 19.02 2.75
CA ASP A 146 -10.79 18.13 3.46
C ASP A 146 -10.43 16.94 2.59
N TYR A 147 -11.41 16.37 1.92
CA TYR A 147 -11.19 15.27 0.96
C TYR A 147 -10.28 15.68 -0.21
N MET A 148 -10.50 16.88 -0.79
CA MET A 148 -9.67 17.39 -1.89
C MET A 148 -8.22 17.61 -1.47
N ARG A 149 -7.98 18.21 -0.28
CA ARG A 149 -6.62 18.37 0.28
C ARG A 149 -5.93 17.02 0.51
N ALA A 150 -6.69 16.02 0.97
CA ALA A 150 -6.14 14.67 1.16
C ALA A 150 -5.77 14.00 -0.18
N LEU A 151 -6.53 14.22 -1.24
CA LEU A 151 -6.18 13.77 -2.60
C LEU A 151 -4.91 14.46 -3.12
N GLU A 152 -4.75 15.76 -2.87
CA GLU A 152 -3.52 16.49 -3.22
C GLU A 152 -2.32 15.91 -2.47
N GLY A 153 -2.42 15.71 -1.15
CA GLY A 153 -1.36 15.09 -0.35
C GLY A 153 -0.99 13.68 -0.83
N ARG A 154 -1.97 12.88 -1.25
CA ARG A 154 -1.71 11.58 -1.87
C ARG A 154 -0.99 11.71 -3.22
N THR A 155 -1.37 12.69 -4.02
CA THR A 155 -0.73 12.94 -5.32
C THR A 155 0.73 13.32 -5.14
N ASP A 156 1.04 14.21 -4.19
CA ASP A 156 2.41 14.59 -3.86
C ASP A 156 3.24 13.39 -3.40
N LEU A 157 2.69 12.54 -2.53
CA LEU A 157 3.34 11.30 -2.13
C LEU A 157 3.65 10.39 -3.32
N CYS A 158 2.67 10.19 -4.22
CA CYS A 158 2.86 9.38 -5.42
C CYS A 158 3.97 9.95 -6.33
N MET A 159 4.04 11.27 -6.51
CA MET A 159 5.08 11.90 -7.32
C MET A 159 6.47 11.71 -6.69
N ARG A 160 6.60 11.87 -5.38
CA ARG A 160 7.86 11.65 -4.64
C ARG A 160 8.33 10.21 -4.75
N LEU A 161 7.43 9.24 -4.53
CA LEU A 161 7.75 7.81 -4.68
C LEU A 161 8.12 7.44 -6.11
N ARG A 162 7.42 7.98 -7.12
CA ARG A 162 7.79 7.75 -8.52
C ARG A 162 9.19 8.29 -8.84
N ALA A 163 9.56 9.46 -8.30
CA ALA A 163 10.91 10.00 -8.45
C ALA A 163 11.94 9.11 -7.74
N PHE A 164 11.64 8.68 -6.52
CA PHE A 164 12.50 7.80 -5.73
C PHE A 164 12.80 6.48 -6.45
N PHE A 165 11.79 5.83 -7.00
CA PHE A 165 11.92 4.56 -7.74
C PHE A 165 12.52 4.70 -9.15
N GLN A 166 13.01 5.88 -9.56
CA GLN A 166 13.86 5.99 -10.76
C GLN A 166 15.28 5.48 -10.50
N ASP A 167 15.73 5.51 -9.25
CA ASP A 167 17.09 5.17 -8.87
C ASP A 167 17.22 3.79 -8.23
N VAL A 168 16.14 3.23 -7.70
CA VAL A 168 16.11 1.96 -6.96
C VAL A 168 14.97 1.07 -7.44
N ASP A 169 15.17 -0.24 -7.35
CA ASP A 169 14.19 -1.24 -7.76
C ASP A 169 13.20 -1.58 -6.62
N LEU A 170 13.68 -1.53 -5.37
CA LEU A 170 12.90 -1.88 -4.17
C LEU A 170 13.18 -0.90 -3.02
N LEU A 171 12.20 -0.77 -2.12
CA LEU A 171 12.25 -0.07 -0.85
C LEU A 171 11.79 -1.01 0.26
#